data_59993df48b7809385e3cca241f87d154
#
_entry.id   59993df48b7809385e3cca241f87d154
#
_cell.length_a   1.000
_cell.length_b   1.000
_cell.length_c   1.000
_cell.angle_alpha   90.00
_cell.angle_beta   90.00
_cell.angle_gamma   90.00
#
_symmetry.space_group_name_H-M   'P 1'
#
loop_
_entity.id
_entity.type
_entity.pdbx_description
1 polymer ?
#
loop_
_entity_poly.entity_id
_entity_poly.type
_entity_poly.pdbx_seq_one_letter_code
_entity_poly.pdbx_strand_id
1 'polypeptide(L)'
;MQLYTAKTATEIAGIDKELLSQWIKRGQVIPDRKAAGTGTRNLFSGASICKLLLFKELCESVNINRKRATSLVFSDGFENLFEYYLNLPRNALTPEDKPPPMFSLAIFGDAPELEIELIASEEKFQTLYKKVMSMKTRIIPLYRIVLHVASQLAKMEK
;
A
#
# COMPACT_ATOMS: atom_id res chain seq x y z
N MET A 1 -16.82 -8.71 -0.33
CA MET A 1 -15.49 -8.26 0.17
C MET A 1 -15.28 -8.84 1.57
N GLN A 2 -14.20 -9.59 1.76
CA GLN A 2 -13.83 -10.17 3.05
C GLN A 2 -13.15 -9.11 3.91
N LEU A 3 -13.51 -9.06 5.21
CA LEU A 3 -12.98 -8.09 6.17
C LEU A 3 -12.20 -8.82 7.26
N TYR A 4 -11.05 -8.26 7.62
CA TYR A 4 -10.11 -8.79 8.60
C TYR A 4 -10.01 -7.89 9.82
N THR A 5 -9.64 -8.47 10.96
CA THR A 5 -9.50 -7.72 12.21
C THR A 5 -8.25 -6.84 12.22
N ALA A 6 -8.22 -5.85 13.12
CA ALA A 6 -7.01 -5.07 13.36
C ALA A 6 -5.81 -5.94 13.78
N LYS A 7 -6.04 -7.06 14.48
CA LYS A 7 -4.99 -8.03 14.82
C LYS A 7 -4.36 -8.60 13.54
N THR A 8 -5.18 -9.12 12.63
CA THR A 8 -4.72 -9.64 11.35
C THR A 8 -3.97 -8.58 10.53
N ALA A 9 -4.51 -7.35 10.47
CA ALA A 9 -3.87 -6.25 9.75
C ALA A 9 -2.48 -5.90 10.34
N THR A 10 -2.34 -5.90 11.67
CA THR A 10 -1.05 -5.62 12.34
C THR A 10 -0.04 -6.73 12.12
N GLU A 11 -0.46 -7.99 12.19
CA GLU A 11 0.40 -9.15 11.92
C GLU A 11 0.95 -9.11 10.49
N ILE A 12 0.11 -8.84 9.49
CA ILE A 12 0.53 -8.75 8.08
C ILE A 12 1.43 -7.55 7.85
N ALA A 13 1.10 -6.38 8.42
CA ALA A 13 1.88 -5.16 8.24
C ALA A 13 3.16 -5.10 9.08
N GLY A 14 3.35 -6.02 10.02
CA GLY A 14 4.49 -6.01 10.94
C GLY A 14 4.56 -4.72 11.76
N ILE A 15 3.43 -4.33 12.37
CA ILE A 15 3.33 -3.15 13.24
C ILE A 15 2.64 -3.51 14.56
N ASP A 16 2.89 -2.69 15.59
CA ASP A 16 2.24 -2.87 16.87
C ASP A 16 0.77 -2.42 16.85
N LYS A 17 -0.06 -3.09 17.64
CA LYS A 17 -1.48 -2.78 17.78
C LYS A 17 -1.71 -1.35 18.30
N GLU A 18 -0.89 -0.91 19.24
CA GLU A 18 -0.90 0.43 19.81
C GLU A 18 -0.61 1.48 18.75
N LEU A 19 0.38 1.23 17.89
CA LEU A 19 0.75 2.13 16.80
C LEU A 19 -0.39 2.26 15.78
N LEU A 20 -1.01 1.14 15.36
CA LEU A 20 -2.17 1.16 14.48
C LEU A 20 -3.34 1.94 15.13
N SER A 21 -3.60 1.70 16.42
CA SER A 21 -4.64 2.42 17.16
C SER A 21 -4.42 3.93 17.18
N GLN A 22 -3.17 4.36 17.38
CA GLN A 22 -2.80 5.79 17.33
C GLN A 22 -3.02 6.37 15.93
N TRP A 23 -2.64 5.67 14.89
CA TRP A 23 -2.83 6.13 13.50
C TRP A 23 -4.31 6.27 13.14
N ILE A 24 -5.15 5.32 13.58
CA ILE A 24 -6.61 5.41 13.39
C ILE A 24 -7.20 6.59 14.15
N LYS A 25 -6.83 6.77 15.43
CA LYS A 25 -7.31 7.90 16.27
C LYS A 25 -6.94 9.25 15.67
N ARG A 26 -5.77 9.35 15.05
CA ARG A 26 -5.29 10.58 14.38
C ARG A 26 -5.82 10.76 12.95
N GLY A 27 -6.65 9.83 12.46
CA GLY A 27 -7.17 9.86 11.09
C GLY A 27 -6.11 9.62 10.01
N GLN A 28 -4.96 9.07 10.38
CA GLN A 28 -3.86 8.77 9.46
C GLN A 28 -4.08 7.46 8.70
N VAL A 29 -4.78 6.51 9.32
CA VAL A 29 -5.21 5.25 8.72
C VAL A 29 -6.71 5.14 8.86
N ILE A 30 -7.38 4.76 7.77
CA ILE A 30 -8.84 4.68 7.69
C ILE A 30 -9.23 3.21 7.51
N PRO A 31 -9.85 2.56 8.52
CA PRO A 31 -10.39 1.22 8.36
C PRO A 31 -11.69 1.25 7.53
N ASP A 32 -12.00 0.16 6.84
CA ASP A 32 -13.25 0.03 6.07
C ASP A 32 -14.48 0.07 6.97
N ARG A 33 -14.36 -0.48 8.19
CA ARG A 33 -15.36 -0.34 9.22
C ARG A 33 -14.72 0.13 10.52
N LYS A 34 -15.10 1.29 10.99
CA LYS A 34 -14.69 1.80 12.30
C LYS A 34 -15.46 1.11 13.43
N ALA A 35 -14.79 0.91 14.56
CA ALA A 35 -15.43 0.51 15.78
C ALA A 35 -16.42 1.62 16.25
N ALA A 36 -17.69 1.26 16.44
CA ALA A 36 -18.76 2.19 16.80
C ALA A 36 -19.04 2.24 18.32
N GLY A 37 -18.26 1.53 19.14
CA GLY A 37 -18.43 1.47 20.60
C GLY A 37 -17.88 0.17 21.20
N THR A 38 -18.25 -0.06 22.47
CA THR A 38 -17.83 -1.25 23.22
C THR A 38 -18.27 -2.54 22.49
N GLY A 39 -17.34 -3.46 22.28
CA GLY A 39 -17.61 -4.75 21.61
C GLY A 39 -17.49 -4.72 20.08
N THR A 40 -17.39 -3.56 19.45
CA THR A 40 -17.13 -3.46 18.01
C THR A 40 -15.64 -3.36 17.72
N ARG A 41 -15.23 -3.73 16.49
CA ARG A 41 -13.82 -3.76 16.08
C ARG A 41 -13.61 -3.01 14.78
N ASN A 42 -12.46 -2.39 14.63
CA ASN A 42 -11.98 -1.91 13.33
C ASN A 42 -11.74 -3.09 12.41
N LEU A 43 -12.27 -3.01 11.19
CA LEU A 43 -12.11 -4.05 10.18
C LEU A 43 -11.46 -3.47 8.92
N PHE A 44 -10.67 -4.29 8.24
CA PHE A 44 -9.86 -3.94 7.08
C PHE A 44 -10.10 -4.93 5.95
N SER A 45 -10.28 -4.46 4.74
CA SER A 45 -10.20 -5.26 3.52
C SER A 45 -8.74 -5.61 3.19
N GLY A 46 -8.52 -6.54 2.27
CA GLY A 46 -7.18 -6.79 1.74
C GLY A 46 -6.55 -5.53 1.13
N ALA A 47 -7.34 -4.74 0.40
CA ALA A 47 -6.89 -3.47 -0.17
C ALA A 47 -6.48 -2.46 0.92
N SER A 48 -7.24 -2.37 2.01
CA SER A 48 -6.89 -1.50 3.14
C SER A 48 -5.64 -1.97 3.88
N ILE A 49 -5.36 -3.27 3.91
CA ILE A 49 -4.08 -3.79 4.45
C ILE A 49 -2.92 -3.42 3.50
N CYS A 50 -3.10 -3.48 2.17
CA CYS A 50 -2.11 -2.97 1.22
C CYS A 50 -1.85 -1.47 1.40
N LYS A 51 -2.90 -0.67 1.59
CA LYS A 51 -2.76 0.77 1.89
C LYS A 51 -2.01 1.02 3.19
N LEU A 52 -2.26 0.22 4.23
CA LEU A 52 -1.53 0.31 5.51
C LEU A 52 -0.03 0.06 5.34
N LEU A 53 0.34 -0.98 4.57
CA LEU A 53 1.74 -1.27 4.25
C LEU A 53 2.40 -0.16 3.44
N LEU A 54 1.72 0.36 2.42
CA LEU A 54 2.23 1.47 1.62
C LEU A 54 2.41 2.73 2.48
N PHE A 55 1.46 3.05 3.35
CA PHE A 55 1.56 4.17 4.28
C PHE A 55 2.78 4.03 5.20
N LYS A 56 2.99 2.84 5.77
CA LYS A 56 4.16 2.54 6.59
C LYS A 56 5.45 2.77 5.80
N GLU A 57 5.56 2.19 4.61
CA GLU A 57 6.74 2.32 3.75
C GLU A 57 7.07 3.77 3.41
N LEU A 58 6.06 4.57 3.06
CA LEU A 58 6.23 5.99 2.77
C LEU A 58 6.72 6.79 3.99
N CYS A 59 6.20 6.47 5.17
CA CYS A 59 6.61 7.17 6.40
C CYS A 59 7.99 6.76 6.90
N GLU A 60 8.31 5.47 6.86
CA GLU A 60 9.53 4.91 7.47
C GLU A 60 10.72 4.94 6.52
N SER A 61 10.54 4.48 5.27
CA SER A 61 11.64 4.33 4.32
C SER A 61 11.88 5.58 3.48
N VAL A 62 10.83 6.35 3.20
CA VAL A 62 10.92 7.56 2.37
C VAL A 62 10.93 8.83 3.21
N ASN A 63 10.56 8.73 4.47
CA ASN A 63 10.43 9.85 5.41
C ASN A 63 9.44 10.92 4.95
N ILE A 64 8.34 10.50 4.33
CA ILE A 64 7.25 11.41 3.94
C ILE A 64 6.44 11.78 5.18
N ASN A 65 6.06 13.04 5.28
CA ASN A 65 5.14 13.53 6.29
C ASN A 65 3.84 12.71 6.29
N ARG A 66 3.41 12.24 7.47
CA ARG A 66 2.23 11.37 7.62
C ARG A 66 0.95 11.94 7.01
N LYS A 67 0.72 13.24 7.13
CA LYS A 67 -0.44 13.91 6.52
C LYS A 67 -0.45 13.74 4.99
N ARG A 68 0.71 13.95 4.36
CA ARG A 68 0.89 13.78 2.91
C ARG A 68 0.76 12.31 2.51
N ALA A 69 1.36 11.38 3.28
CA ALA A 69 1.22 9.96 3.06
C ALA A 69 -0.24 9.50 3.16
N THR A 70 -0.99 9.99 4.17
CA THR A 70 -2.44 9.71 4.31
C THR A 70 -3.21 10.18 3.08
N SER A 71 -3.04 11.44 2.67
CA SER A 71 -3.74 12.00 1.50
C SER A 71 -3.43 11.24 0.22
N LEU A 72 -2.20 10.76 0.07
CA LEU A 72 -1.82 9.97 -1.10
C LEU A 72 -2.44 8.57 -1.08
N VAL A 73 -2.25 7.84 0.02
CA VAL A 73 -2.56 6.40 0.10
C VAL A 73 -4.06 6.13 0.24
N PHE A 74 -4.77 6.99 0.97
CA PHE A 74 -6.21 6.83 1.23
C PHE A 74 -7.10 7.64 0.26
N SER A 75 -6.54 8.11 -0.86
CA SER A 75 -7.32 8.56 -2.01
C SER A 75 -7.93 7.36 -2.75
N ASP A 76 -9.05 7.58 -3.43
CA ASP A 76 -9.87 6.53 -4.08
C ASP A 76 -9.10 5.69 -5.12
N GLY A 77 -8.05 6.27 -5.74
CA GLY A 77 -7.29 5.59 -6.80
C GLY A 77 -6.56 4.32 -6.35
N PHE A 78 -5.99 4.30 -5.15
CA PHE A 78 -5.25 3.13 -4.65
C PHE A 78 -6.15 1.97 -4.22
N GLU A 79 -7.37 2.24 -3.76
CA GLU A 79 -8.31 1.20 -3.36
C GLU A 79 -8.68 0.30 -4.53
N ASN A 80 -9.21 0.90 -5.60
CA ASN A 80 -9.58 0.18 -6.81
C ASN A 80 -8.40 -0.58 -7.41
N LEU A 81 -7.22 0.01 -7.35
CA LEU A 81 -6.00 -0.58 -7.87
C LEU A 81 -5.57 -1.83 -7.08
N PHE A 82 -5.54 -1.73 -5.75
CA PHE A 82 -5.21 -2.88 -4.90
C PHE A 82 -6.27 -3.98 -4.96
N GLU A 83 -7.57 -3.64 -5.00
CA GLU A 83 -8.64 -4.62 -5.21
C GLU A 83 -8.49 -5.37 -6.53
N TYR A 84 -8.20 -4.66 -7.61
CA TYR A 84 -7.96 -5.27 -8.92
C TYR A 84 -6.83 -6.31 -8.84
N TYR A 85 -5.67 -5.92 -8.32
CA TYR A 85 -4.51 -6.82 -8.26
C TYR A 85 -4.67 -7.97 -7.26
N LEU A 86 -5.37 -7.77 -6.15
CA LEU A 86 -5.66 -8.85 -5.20
C LEU A 86 -6.62 -9.92 -5.77
N ASN A 87 -7.47 -9.53 -6.71
CA ASN A 87 -8.41 -10.43 -7.38
C ASN A 87 -7.83 -11.12 -8.62
N LEU A 88 -6.62 -10.76 -9.06
CA LEU A 88 -5.95 -11.47 -10.15
C LEU A 88 -5.61 -12.91 -9.76
N PRO A 89 -5.67 -13.87 -10.69
CA PRO A 89 -5.17 -15.22 -10.47
C PRO A 89 -3.70 -15.17 -10.01
N ARG A 90 -3.33 -16.03 -9.05
CA ARG A 90 -1.98 -16.02 -8.46
C ARG A 90 -0.85 -16.17 -9.49
N ASN A 91 -1.08 -16.95 -10.54
CA ASN A 91 -0.15 -17.11 -11.65
C ASN A 91 0.04 -15.84 -12.49
N ALA A 92 -0.91 -14.91 -12.46
CA ALA A 92 -0.77 -13.61 -13.13
C ALA A 92 0.15 -12.63 -12.37
N LEU A 93 0.46 -12.93 -11.10
CA LEU A 93 1.33 -12.13 -10.25
C LEU A 93 2.73 -12.73 -10.07
N THR A 94 3.01 -13.90 -10.67
CA THR A 94 4.32 -14.55 -10.55
C THR A 94 5.37 -13.91 -11.47
N PRO A 95 6.63 -13.77 -11.00
CA PRO A 95 7.68 -13.06 -11.73
C PRO A 95 8.21 -13.78 -12.97
N GLU A 96 7.78 -15.01 -13.26
CA GLU A 96 8.46 -15.87 -14.21
C GLU A 96 8.39 -15.42 -15.68
N ASP A 97 7.39 -14.58 -16.06
CA ASP A 97 7.21 -14.17 -17.45
C ASP A 97 7.17 -12.66 -17.74
N LYS A 98 7.76 -11.85 -16.96
CA LYS A 98 7.78 -10.37 -16.87
C LYS A 98 6.95 -9.89 -15.70
N PRO A 99 7.55 -9.13 -14.79
CA PRO A 99 6.73 -8.39 -13.81
C PRO A 99 5.68 -7.62 -14.61
N PRO A 100 4.40 -7.63 -14.17
CA PRO A 100 3.41 -6.77 -14.82
C PRO A 100 4.05 -5.40 -14.92
N PRO A 101 4.07 -4.77 -16.09
CA PRO A 101 4.86 -3.60 -16.30
C PRO A 101 4.48 -2.60 -15.23
N MET A 102 5.33 -2.57 -14.20
CA MET A 102 5.52 -1.40 -13.40
C MET A 102 4.32 -0.87 -12.64
N PHE A 103 3.63 -1.77 -11.93
CA PHE A 103 2.81 -1.34 -10.82
C PHE A 103 3.74 -0.89 -9.68
N SER A 104 4.21 0.34 -9.79
CA SER A 104 5.20 0.92 -8.88
C SER A 104 4.92 2.38 -8.61
N LEU A 105 5.37 2.85 -7.47
CA LEU A 105 5.37 4.26 -7.12
C LEU A 105 6.80 4.80 -7.26
N ALA A 106 6.98 5.75 -8.15
CA ALA A 106 8.25 6.47 -8.29
C ALA A 106 8.22 7.75 -7.45
N ILE A 107 9.29 7.97 -6.70
CA ILE A 107 9.45 9.12 -5.81
C ILE A 107 10.73 9.81 -6.19
N PHE A 108 10.63 11.06 -6.62
CA PHE A 108 11.73 11.88 -7.12
C PHE A 108 12.09 12.97 -6.11
N GLY A 109 13.40 13.20 -5.94
CA GLY A 109 13.93 14.25 -5.10
C GLY A 109 14.01 13.89 -3.62
N ASP A 110 14.24 14.91 -2.80
CA ASP A 110 14.32 14.83 -1.34
C ASP A 110 13.25 15.70 -0.67
N ALA A 111 12.89 15.38 0.57
CA ALA A 111 11.96 16.22 1.33
C ALA A 111 12.55 17.66 1.49
N PRO A 112 11.69 18.70 1.44
CA PRO A 112 10.23 18.68 1.38
C PRO A 112 9.62 18.60 -0.03
N GLU A 113 10.42 18.73 -1.10
CA GLU A 113 9.98 18.86 -2.49
C GLU A 113 9.92 17.52 -3.23
N LEU A 114 9.34 16.50 -2.57
CA LEU A 114 9.16 15.19 -3.21
C LEU A 114 8.05 15.26 -4.26
N GLU A 115 8.35 14.75 -5.44
CA GLU A 115 7.36 14.45 -6.47
C GLU A 115 7.10 12.94 -6.48
N ILE A 116 5.84 12.54 -6.57
CA ILE A 116 5.43 11.15 -6.50
C ILE A 116 4.56 10.85 -7.70
N GLU A 117 4.95 9.83 -8.47
CA GLU A 117 4.23 9.39 -9.65
C GLU A 117 3.93 7.90 -9.62
N LEU A 118 2.70 7.52 -9.98
CA LEU A 118 2.32 6.13 -10.17
C LEU A 118 2.76 5.68 -11.57
N ILE A 119 3.54 4.61 -11.61
CA ILE A 119 3.93 3.92 -12.84
C ILE A 119 3.01 2.72 -13.01
N ALA A 120 1.98 2.86 -13.84
CA ALA A 120 0.97 1.83 -14.08
C ALA A 120 1.11 1.15 -15.44
N SER A 121 2.02 1.60 -16.31
CA SER A 121 2.25 1.04 -17.64
C SER A 121 3.68 1.22 -18.11
N GLU A 122 4.09 0.41 -19.10
CA GLU A 122 5.38 0.54 -19.78
C GLU A 122 5.54 1.92 -20.43
N GLU A 123 4.49 2.43 -21.06
CA GLU A 123 4.50 3.75 -21.70
C GLU A 123 4.79 4.85 -20.67
N LYS A 124 4.15 4.80 -19.49
CA LYS A 124 4.40 5.75 -18.41
C LYS A 124 5.83 5.64 -17.89
N PHE A 125 6.37 4.44 -17.77
CA PHE A 125 7.77 4.23 -17.39
C PHE A 125 8.73 4.83 -18.42
N GLN A 126 8.54 4.55 -19.69
CA GLN A 126 9.39 5.11 -20.75
C GLN A 126 9.37 6.63 -20.76
N THR A 127 8.19 7.23 -20.52
CA THR A 127 8.04 8.68 -20.39
C THR A 127 8.84 9.23 -19.20
N LEU A 128 8.86 8.51 -18.08
CA LEU A 128 9.58 8.91 -16.86
C LEU A 128 11.04 8.47 -16.83
N TYR A 129 11.47 7.60 -17.76
CA TYR A 129 12.79 6.96 -17.74
C TYR A 129 13.94 7.98 -17.61
N LYS A 130 13.93 9.03 -18.39
CA LYS A 130 14.98 10.08 -18.31
C LYS A 130 14.99 10.77 -16.94
N LYS A 131 13.81 10.99 -16.34
CA LYS A 131 13.65 11.60 -15.02
C LYS A 131 14.16 10.63 -13.94
N VAL A 132 13.82 9.35 -14.04
CA VAL A 132 14.30 8.29 -13.14
C VAL A 132 15.84 8.21 -13.15
N MET A 133 16.46 8.34 -14.32
CA MET A 133 17.91 8.25 -14.48
C MET A 133 18.66 9.54 -14.12
N SER A 134 18.01 10.68 -14.12
CA SER A 134 18.63 12.00 -13.90
C SER A 134 18.47 12.55 -12.47
N MET A 135 17.56 11.99 -11.68
CA MET A 135 17.26 12.45 -10.34
C MET A 135 17.45 11.32 -9.32
N LYS A 136 17.70 11.71 -8.06
CA LYS A 136 17.63 10.76 -6.94
C LYS A 136 16.21 10.21 -6.86
N THR A 137 16.05 8.95 -7.23
CA THR A 137 14.75 8.30 -7.36
C THR A 137 14.67 7.10 -6.44
N ARG A 138 13.53 6.95 -5.76
CA ARG A 138 13.14 5.72 -5.04
C ARG A 138 11.94 5.11 -5.75
N ILE A 139 11.97 3.80 -5.94
CA ILE A 139 10.86 3.07 -6.55
C ILE A 139 10.30 2.09 -5.52
N ILE A 140 9.01 2.22 -5.21
CA ILE A 140 8.28 1.27 -4.37
C ILE A 140 7.49 0.35 -5.30
N PRO A 141 7.86 -0.93 -5.42
CA PRO A 141 7.13 -1.88 -6.25
C PRO A 141 5.86 -2.32 -5.55
N LEU A 142 4.72 -1.74 -5.91
CA LEU A 142 3.43 -1.97 -5.27
C LEU A 142 2.96 -3.42 -5.41
N TYR A 143 3.34 -4.11 -6.49
CA TYR A 143 3.05 -5.54 -6.66
C TYR A 143 3.61 -6.41 -5.53
N ARG A 144 4.76 -6.04 -4.93
CA ARG A 144 5.33 -6.77 -3.78
C ARG A 144 4.45 -6.64 -2.55
N ILE A 145 3.83 -5.49 -2.36
CA ILE A 145 2.85 -5.27 -1.27
C ILE A 145 1.66 -6.20 -1.49
N VAL A 146 1.11 -6.23 -2.71
CA VAL A 146 -0.02 -7.10 -3.06
C VAL A 146 0.32 -8.58 -2.85
N LEU A 147 1.45 -9.04 -3.37
CA LEU A 147 1.90 -10.43 -3.21
C LEU A 147 2.09 -10.81 -1.74
N HIS A 148 2.69 -9.92 -0.94
CA HIS A 148 2.86 -10.14 0.49
C HIS A 148 1.51 -10.31 1.17
N VAL A 149 0.58 -9.37 0.99
CA VAL A 149 -0.76 -9.42 1.60
C VAL A 149 -1.51 -10.67 1.17
N ALA A 150 -1.59 -10.94 -0.13
CA ALA A 150 -2.27 -12.12 -0.67
C ALA A 150 -1.70 -13.43 -0.10
N SER A 151 -0.37 -13.53 0.00
CA SER A 151 0.31 -14.70 0.58
C SER A 151 -0.03 -14.89 2.07
N GLN A 152 -0.04 -13.81 2.85
CA GLN A 152 -0.34 -13.90 4.28
C GLN A 152 -1.81 -14.23 4.53
N LEU A 153 -2.73 -13.60 3.79
CA LEU A 153 -4.17 -13.90 3.90
C LEU A 153 -4.47 -15.36 3.56
N ALA A 154 -3.85 -15.90 2.53
CA ALA A 154 -4.03 -17.30 2.14
C ALA A 154 -3.51 -18.32 3.18
N LYS A 155 -2.57 -17.93 4.04
CA LYS A 155 -2.10 -18.78 5.16
C LYS A 155 -3.08 -18.79 6.33
N MET A 156 -3.86 -17.73 6.50
CA MET A 156 -4.84 -17.58 7.59
C MET A 156 -6.18 -18.24 7.29
N GLU A 157 -6.44 -18.59 6.02
CA GLU A 157 -7.65 -19.29 5.59
C GLU A 157 -7.54 -20.83 5.67
N LYS A 158 -6.38 -21.34 6.05
CA LYS A 158 -6.10 -22.77 6.28
C LYS A 158 -6.22 -23.13 7.74
#